data_87f89d21f705dae343101b3ec6f11fdf
#
_entry.id   87f89d21f705dae343101b3ec6f11fdf
#
_cell.length_a   1.000
_cell.length_b   1.000
_cell.length_c   1.000
_cell.angle_alpha   90.00
_cell.angle_beta   90.00
_cell.angle_gamma   90.00
#
_symmetry.space_group_name_H-M   'P 1'
#
loop_
_entity.id
_entity.type
_entity.pdbx_description
1 polymer ?
#
loop_
_entity_poly.entity_id
_entity_poly.type
_entity_poly.pdbx_seq_one_letter_code
_entity_poly.pdbx_strand_id
1 'polypeptide(L)'
;MTRTASFLIVAVSVLTASIAAGQETSRPPASLSGEWVLTTVVFGNERSERMNLQVEKGKVTGWVYRRRKRIPLAGKTDGVNIQFGIQDGDSKSSYTGRIVEGETSGKVTVTGGNPWGDEPPAGWHARPAVSERERPSAPRTLDFEPVEFHRVFSSSIKPVMRIWPGDTVRTRTVDAGGVDERTRTRVLGGNPQTGPFYVEGAMPGDVLVVRIRKLRLNRATAISDDGLVDRALTSDYAAEHKDTNFNDVVWKLDAEKGVATLARPTARLKDLAVPVRPMLGCVGVAPGFGAAPIRTGDSGRIGGNMDFSEIREGATLFLPVSQPGALLYVGDGHALQGDGELNGNALETSLDVEFAVDVQREKSLSGPRVENDEYLMAMGLGGSLDEAFREATSALAEWIEKDYTLTGPEAAILLGATIQYQISEVADRNVGVVAKVRKQFLPKGEPKKP
;
A
#
# COMPACT_ATOMS: atom_id res chain seq x y z
N MET A 1 44.76 -10.69 69.92
CA MET A 1 45.35 -10.82 68.57
C MET A 1 44.78 -9.76 67.68
N THR A 2 45.48 -8.65 67.63
CA THR A 2 45.15 -7.41 66.92
C THR A 2 45.55 -7.53 65.46
N ARG A 3 44.62 -7.31 64.52
CA ARG A 3 44.92 -7.13 63.08
C ARG A 3 44.72 -5.67 62.72
N THR A 4 45.80 -5.03 62.43
CA THR A 4 45.97 -3.66 61.92
C THR A 4 45.47 -3.62 60.47
N ALA A 5 44.55 -2.72 60.13
CA ALA A 5 44.09 -2.43 58.75
C ALA A 5 44.91 -1.25 58.21
N SER A 6 45.66 -1.44 57.15
CA SER A 6 46.37 -0.40 56.41
C SER A 6 45.42 0.25 55.38
N PHE A 7 45.24 1.56 55.55
CA PHE A 7 44.52 2.38 54.52
C PHE A 7 45.51 2.80 53.43
N LEU A 8 45.18 2.43 52.20
CA LEU A 8 45.89 2.89 51.00
C LEU A 8 45.22 4.17 50.50
N ILE A 9 45.89 5.29 50.55
CA ILE A 9 45.41 6.56 49.97
C ILE A 9 45.80 6.57 48.50
N VAL A 10 44.79 6.52 47.61
CA VAL A 10 44.98 6.73 46.18
C VAL A 10 44.79 8.22 45.88
N ALA A 11 45.82 8.87 45.46
CA ALA A 11 45.82 10.27 45.02
C ALA A 11 45.18 10.30 43.60
N VAL A 12 44.02 10.92 43.48
CA VAL A 12 43.36 11.17 42.16
C VAL A 12 43.90 12.50 41.62
N SER A 13 44.73 12.42 40.59
CA SER A 13 45.15 13.58 39.81
C SER A 13 44.02 14.02 38.88
N VAL A 14 43.43 15.18 39.16
CA VAL A 14 42.43 15.81 38.27
C VAL A 14 43.17 16.45 37.09
N LEU A 15 43.11 15.83 35.92
CA LEU A 15 43.52 16.44 34.67
C LEU A 15 42.38 17.38 34.20
N THR A 16 42.61 18.69 34.30
CA THR A 16 41.74 19.69 33.67
C THR A 16 41.98 19.68 32.16
N ALA A 17 41.12 18.98 31.41
CA ALA A 17 41.05 19.11 29.98
C ALA A 17 40.29 20.41 29.65
N SER A 18 40.97 21.39 29.08
CA SER A 18 40.34 22.57 28.47
C SER A 18 39.52 22.11 27.27
N ILE A 19 38.20 22.12 27.44
CA ILE A 19 37.27 21.95 26.30
C ILE A 19 37.34 23.25 25.48
N ALA A 20 38.03 23.20 24.34
CA ALA A 20 37.91 24.22 23.33
C ALA A 20 36.45 24.20 22.86
N ALA A 21 35.70 25.27 23.13
CA ALA A 21 34.39 25.51 22.57
C ALA A 21 34.55 25.59 21.03
N GLY A 22 34.33 24.47 20.37
CA GLY A 22 34.13 24.47 18.91
C GLY A 22 32.92 25.36 18.63
N GLN A 23 33.13 26.43 17.86
CA GLN A 23 32.05 27.18 17.26
C GLN A 23 31.21 26.17 16.45
N GLU A 24 30.03 25.83 16.95
CA GLU A 24 28.98 25.25 16.12
C GLU A 24 28.74 26.24 15.01
N THR A 25 29.25 25.90 13.83
CA THR A 25 28.85 26.59 12.59
C THR A 25 27.36 26.39 12.44
N SER A 26 26.60 27.43 12.82
CA SER A 26 25.15 27.45 12.62
C SER A 26 24.87 27.16 11.14
N ARG A 27 24.32 25.97 10.88
CA ARG A 27 23.81 25.62 9.56
C ARG A 27 22.85 26.74 9.15
N PRO A 28 22.99 27.33 7.96
CA PRO A 28 22.03 28.34 7.53
C PRO A 28 20.62 27.74 7.67
N PRO A 29 19.63 28.52 8.16
CA PRO A 29 18.29 28.00 8.38
C PRO A 29 17.79 27.41 7.07
N ALA A 30 17.39 26.14 7.09
CA ALA A 30 16.81 25.47 5.94
C ALA A 30 15.66 26.33 5.42
N SER A 31 15.62 26.59 4.11
CA SER A 31 14.54 27.36 3.51
C SER A 31 13.21 26.72 3.91
N LEU A 32 12.31 27.48 4.53
CA LEU A 32 10.96 27.03 4.82
C LEU A 32 10.11 26.85 3.54
N SER A 33 10.58 27.34 2.41
CA SER A 33 9.91 27.17 1.12
C SER A 33 10.16 25.76 0.58
N GLY A 34 9.11 25.12 0.13
CA GLY A 34 9.15 23.76 -0.42
C GLY A 34 7.95 22.91 -0.05
N GLU A 35 8.03 21.61 -0.33
CA GLU A 35 7.02 20.64 0.05
C GLU A 35 7.24 20.11 1.48
N TRP A 36 6.14 19.90 2.17
CA TRP A 36 6.11 19.49 3.58
C TRP A 36 5.08 18.36 3.78
N VAL A 37 5.32 17.54 4.78
CA VAL A 37 4.34 16.63 5.36
C VAL A 37 3.76 17.33 6.59
N LEU A 38 2.53 17.82 6.49
CA LEU A 38 1.78 18.38 7.60
C LEU A 38 1.02 17.24 8.31
N THR A 39 1.28 17.02 9.58
CA THR A 39 0.57 16.03 10.40
C THR A 39 -0.17 16.73 11.53
N THR A 40 -1.46 16.48 11.62
CA THR A 40 -2.33 16.96 12.71
C THR A 40 -2.72 15.75 13.57
N VAL A 41 -2.55 15.85 14.89
CA VAL A 41 -2.88 14.78 15.83
C VAL A 41 -4.25 15.07 16.45
N VAL A 42 -5.28 14.38 15.99
CA VAL A 42 -6.66 14.55 16.44
C VAL A 42 -7.08 13.33 17.25
N PHE A 43 -7.38 13.53 18.53
CA PHE A 43 -7.74 12.44 19.47
C PHE A 43 -6.75 11.26 19.43
N GLY A 44 -5.43 11.54 19.33
CA GLY A 44 -4.38 10.55 19.28
C GLY A 44 -4.18 9.90 17.89
N ASN A 45 -4.94 10.29 16.88
CA ASN A 45 -4.79 9.79 15.52
C ASN A 45 -4.07 10.81 14.64
N GLU A 46 -3.05 10.36 13.90
CA GLU A 46 -2.28 11.18 12.98
C GLU A 46 -2.95 11.29 11.62
N ARG A 47 -3.24 12.52 11.22
CA ARG A 47 -3.72 12.85 9.87
C ARG A 47 -2.66 13.62 9.13
N SER A 48 -2.07 13.00 8.12
CA SER A 48 -1.01 13.61 7.32
C SER A 48 -1.53 14.10 5.97
N GLU A 49 -1.04 15.26 5.56
CA GLU A 49 -1.41 15.95 4.32
C GLU A 49 -0.16 16.52 3.66
N ARG A 50 -0.15 16.58 2.34
CA ARG A 50 0.87 17.31 1.59
C ARG A 50 0.62 18.80 1.73
N MET A 51 1.66 19.56 2.07
CA MET A 51 1.65 21.01 2.16
C MET A 51 2.78 21.58 1.31
N ASN A 52 2.54 22.68 0.64
CA ASN A 52 3.58 23.46 -0.01
C ASN A 52 3.63 24.84 0.65
N LEU A 53 4.82 25.29 1.02
CA LEU A 53 5.06 26.60 1.60
C LEU A 53 5.93 27.45 0.67
N GLN A 54 5.62 28.72 0.61
CA GLN A 54 6.46 29.76 0.03
C GLN A 54 6.60 30.88 1.07
N VAL A 55 7.84 31.22 1.40
CA VAL A 55 8.15 32.22 2.41
C VAL A 55 8.98 33.34 1.81
N GLU A 56 8.38 34.53 1.79
CA GLU A 56 9.03 35.75 1.29
C GLU A 56 8.87 36.87 2.30
N LYS A 57 10.00 37.41 2.81
CA LYS A 57 10.03 38.52 3.78
C LYS A 57 9.08 38.33 4.98
N GLY A 58 9.04 37.11 5.50
CA GLY A 58 8.18 36.74 6.64
C GLY A 58 6.72 36.47 6.28
N LYS A 59 6.27 36.69 5.06
CA LYS A 59 4.96 36.27 4.58
C LYS A 59 4.99 34.81 4.19
N VAL A 60 4.05 34.02 4.67
CA VAL A 60 3.86 32.61 4.36
C VAL A 60 2.65 32.48 3.44
N THR A 61 2.84 31.82 2.29
CA THR A 61 1.77 31.45 1.36
C THR A 61 1.98 30.01 0.90
N GLY A 62 0.98 29.42 0.27
CA GLY A 62 1.08 28.07 -0.25
C GLY A 62 -0.28 27.38 -0.31
N TRP A 63 -0.25 26.05 -0.16
CA TRP A 63 -1.46 25.23 -0.17
C TRP A 63 -1.26 23.94 0.61
N VAL A 64 -2.39 23.32 1.02
CA VAL A 64 -2.48 21.93 1.45
C VAL A 64 -3.29 21.14 0.45
N TYR A 65 -2.94 19.86 0.22
CA TYR A 65 -3.72 18.96 -0.62
C TYR A 65 -4.69 18.17 0.24
N ARG A 66 -5.97 18.44 0.07
CA ARG A 66 -7.05 17.86 0.86
C ARG A 66 -8.25 17.57 -0.02
N ARG A 67 -8.89 16.40 0.13
CA ARG A 67 -10.11 16.02 -0.63
C ARG A 67 -9.96 16.22 -2.16
N ARG A 68 -8.80 15.84 -2.70
CA ARG A 68 -8.46 15.98 -4.14
C ARG A 68 -8.36 17.44 -4.64
N LYS A 69 -8.13 18.39 -3.74
CA LYS A 69 -8.00 19.82 -4.07
C LYS A 69 -6.81 20.44 -3.36
N ARG A 70 -6.19 21.41 -3.99
CA ARG A 70 -5.22 22.31 -3.36
C ARG A 70 -5.99 23.45 -2.71
N ILE A 71 -5.93 23.51 -1.38
CA ILE A 71 -6.61 24.53 -0.58
C ILE A 71 -5.57 25.57 -0.19
N PRO A 72 -5.74 26.84 -0.54
CA PRO A 72 -4.78 27.88 -0.22
C PRO A 72 -4.56 28.04 1.29
N LEU A 73 -3.32 28.35 1.66
CA LEU A 73 -2.97 28.79 3.00
C LEU A 73 -2.26 30.15 2.95
N ALA A 74 -2.41 30.91 4.02
CA ALA A 74 -1.75 32.19 4.19
C ALA A 74 -1.38 32.44 5.64
N GLY A 75 -0.25 33.10 5.87
CA GLY A 75 0.25 33.35 7.21
C GLY A 75 1.50 34.20 7.25
N LYS A 76 2.24 34.10 8.36
CA LYS A 76 3.49 34.81 8.59
C LYS A 76 4.46 34.01 9.46
N THR A 77 5.74 34.35 9.37
CA THR A 77 6.80 33.83 10.21
C THR A 77 7.82 34.93 10.53
N ASP A 78 8.43 34.86 11.69
CA ASP A 78 9.58 35.66 12.11
C ASP A 78 10.90 34.87 12.04
N GLY A 79 10.85 33.64 11.49
CA GLY A 79 12.00 32.71 11.42
C GLY A 79 12.12 31.78 12.62
N VAL A 80 11.41 32.08 13.72
CA VAL A 80 11.36 31.22 14.94
C VAL A 80 9.94 30.70 15.14
N ASN A 81 8.97 31.55 14.95
CA ASN A 81 7.55 31.22 15.08
C ASN A 81 6.90 31.22 13.69
N ILE A 82 5.93 30.36 13.48
CA ILE A 82 5.12 30.30 12.28
C ILE A 82 3.64 30.29 12.65
N GLN A 83 2.84 31.03 11.90
CA GLN A 83 1.40 30.96 11.95
C GLN A 83 0.81 31.01 10.56
N PHE A 84 -0.21 30.21 10.29
CA PHE A 84 -0.96 30.24 9.02
C PHE A 84 -2.38 29.73 9.22
N GLY A 85 -3.26 30.13 8.30
CA GLY A 85 -4.64 29.71 8.26
C GLY A 85 -4.99 28.98 6.98
N ILE A 86 -5.98 28.09 7.07
CA ILE A 86 -6.56 27.33 5.95
C ILE A 86 -8.07 27.48 6.05
N GLN A 87 -8.73 27.86 4.95
CA GLN A 87 -10.19 27.91 4.85
C GLN A 87 -10.65 26.84 3.86
N ASP A 88 -11.43 25.85 4.35
CA ASP A 88 -11.97 24.74 3.55
C ASP A 88 -13.50 24.70 3.68
N GLY A 89 -14.18 25.37 2.78
CA GLY A 89 -15.62 25.62 2.92
C GLY A 89 -15.90 26.48 4.18
N ASP A 90 -16.79 25.99 5.03
CA ASP A 90 -17.16 26.66 6.30
C ASP A 90 -16.14 26.39 7.43
N SER A 91 -15.22 25.44 7.24
CA SER A 91 -14.19 25.11 8.23
C SER A 91 -12.98 26.02 8.11
N LYS A 92 -12.57 26.63 9.24
CA LYS A 92 -11.36 27.44 9.35
C LYS A 92 -10.38 26.79 10.32
N SER A 93 -9.19 26.47 9.83
CA SER A 93 -8.09 25.95 10.65
C SER A 93 -7.03 27.04 10.86
N SER A 94 -6.62 27.26 12.11
CA SER A 94 -5.59 28.24 12.48
C SER A 94 -4.43 27.51 13.15
N TYR A 95 -3.26 27.53 12.51
CA TYR A 95 -2.04 26.87 12.94
C TYR A 95 -1.09 27.89 13.58
N THR A 96 -0.57 27.57 14.77
CA THR A 96 0.48 28.35 15.44
C THR A 96 1.56 27.39 15.94
N GLY A 97 2.83 27.70 15.73
CA GLY A 97 3.91 26.80 16.11
C GLY A 97 5.29 27.45 16.09
N ARG A 98 6.29 26.65 16.42
CA ARG A 98 7.70 27.02 16.41
C ARG A 98 8.46 26.21 15.38
N ILE A 99 9.53 26.81 14.88
CA ILE A 99 10.47 26.20 13.95
C ILE A 99 11.69 25.76 14.75
N VAL A 100 12.01 24.47 14.73
CA VAL A 100 13.17 23.88 15.43
C VAL A 100 13.85 22.92 14.46
N GLU A 101 15.13 23.13 14.19
CA GLU A 101 15.96 22.27 13.33
C GLU A 101 15.38 21.96 11.94
N GLY A 102 14.62 22.93 11.38
CA GLY A 102 14.00 22.78 10.07
C GLY A 102 12.66 22.04 10.07
N GLU A 103 12.16 21.63 11.21
CA GLU A 103 10.80 21.11 11.42
C GLU A 103 9.92 22.16 12.14
N THR A 104 8.61 21.99 12.07
CA THR A 104 7.67 22.89 12.73
C THR A 104 6.67 22.09 13.55
N SER A 105 6.31 22.60 14.72
CA SER A 105 5.29 21.97 15.56
C SER A 105 4.53 23.00 16.41
N GLY A 106 3.32 22.65 16.82
CA GLY A 106 2.52 23.57 17.62
C GLY A 106 1.08 23.11 17.84
N LYS A 107 0.17 24.09 17.87
CA LYS A 107 -1.27 23.87 18.08
C LYS A 107 -2.07 24.35 16.88
N VAL A 108 -3.14 23.62 16.58
CA VAL A 108 -4.15 24.00 15.60
C VAL A 108 -5.51 24.08 16.27
N THR A 109 -6.27 25.11 15.93
CA THR A 109 -7.69 25.24 16.28
C THR A 109 -8.51 25.18 15.01
N VAL A 110 -9.59 24.42 15.05
CA VAL A 110 -10.56 24.30 13.94
C VAL A 110 -11.89 24.84 14.40
N THR A 111 -12.44 25.78 13.64
CA THR A 111 -13.75 26.39 13.92
C THR A 111 -14.64 26.29 12.70
N GLY A 112 -15.94 26.14 12.90
CA GLY A 112 -16.92 25.96 11.82
C GLY A 112 -16.83 24.60 11.13
N GLY A 113 -17.75 24.33 10.23
CA GLY A 113 -17.82 23.09 9.44
C GLY A 113 -18.24 21.83 10.22
N ASN A 114 -18.37 21.91 11.53
CA ASN A 114 -18.88 20.83 12.37
C ASN A 114 -20.21 21.27 13.02
N PRO A 115 -21.34 20.62 12.71
CA PRO A 115 -22.65 20.98 13.28
C PRO A 115 -22.74 20.71 14.78
N TRP A 116 -21.81 19.96 15.36
CA TRP A 116 -21.75 19.62 16.79
C TRP A 116 -20.88 20.55 17.61
N GLY A 117 -20.32 21.62 17.01
CA GLY A 117 -19.47 22.61 17.66
C GLY A 117 -18.02 22.58 17.18
N ASP A 118 -17.21 23.45 17.78
CA ASP A 118 -15.79 23.56 17.44
C ASP A 118 -14.99 22.35 17.96
N GLU A 119 -13.99 21.94 17.20
CA GLU A 119 -13.09 20.88 17.62
C GLU A 119 -12.12 21.39 18.72
N PRO A 120 -11.77 20.56 19.72
CA PRO A 120 -10.76 20.95 20.69
C PRO A 120 -9.42 21.20 20.00
N PRO A 121 -8.57 22.11 20.55
CA PRO A 121 -7.24 22.34 20.01
C PRO A 121 -6.45 21.05 19.90
N ALA A 122 -5.87 20.80 18.73
CA ALA A 122 -5.07 19.62 18.44
C ALA A 122 -3.58 19.98 18.31
N GLY A 123 -2.69 18.99 18.51
CA GLY A 123 -1.28 19.11 18.16
C GLY A 123 -1.08 19.00 16.65
N TRP A 124 -0.08 19.69 16.13
CA TRP A 124 0.40 19.48 14.78
C TRP A 124 1.91 19.53 14.71
N HIS A 125 2.47 18.85 13.73
CA HIS A 125 3.86 19.01 13.33
C HIS A 125 3.98 18.95 11.81
N ALA A 126 5.03 19.55 11.28
CA ALA A 126 5.35 19.40 9.87
C ALA A 126 6.86 19.27 9.69
N ARG A 127 7.23 18.38 8.80
CA ARG A 127 8.61 18.16 8.37
C ARG A 127 8.72 18.36 6.88
N PRO A 128 9.87 18.77 6.36
CA PRO A 128 10.09 18.81 4.92
C PRO A 128 9.71 17.46 4.30
N ALA A 129 8.95 17.47 3.23
CA ALA A 129 8.83 16.30 2.39
C ALA A 129 10.24 16.00 1.87
N VAL A 130 10.52 14.76 1.62
CA VAL A 130 11.84 14.18 1.33
C VAL A 130 12.82 15.18 0.71
N SER A 131 13.99 15.31 1.34
CA SER A 131 15.07 16.13 0.79
C SER A 131 15.54 15.53 -0.55
N GLU A 132 15.44 16.30 -1.63
CA GLU A 132 16.03 15.94 -2.93
C GLU A 132 17.52 15.54 -2.82
N ARG A 133 18.23 16.00 -1.75
CA ARG A 133 19.61 15.64 -1.47
C ARG A 133 19.80 14.19 -1.03
N GLU A 134 18.74 13.55 -0.53
CA GLU A 134 18.77 12.15 -0.10
C GLU A 134 18.35 11.20 -1.22
N ARG A 135 17.83 11.75 -2.32
CA ARG A 135 17.40 10.95 -3.45
C ARG A 135 18.61 10.30 -4.14
N PRO A 136 18.58 8.99 -4.35
CA PRO A 136 19.62 8.30 -5.13
C PRO A 136 19.74 8.91 -6.53
N SER A 137 20.97 9.00 -7.04
CA SER A 137 21.24 9.54 -8.39
C SER A 137 20.70 8.66 -9.52
N ALA A 138 20.39 7.39 -9.24
CA ALA A 138 19.81 6.44 -10.17
C ALA A 138 18.92 5.43 -9.42
N PRO A 139 17.95 4.79 -10.11
CA PRO A 139 17.18 3.69 -9.57
C PRO A 139 18.07 2.55 -9.07
N ARG A 140 17.72 1.99 -7.92
CA ARG A 140 18.47 0.91 -7.26
C ARG A 140 17.73 -0.41 -7.36
N THR A 141 18.46 -1.51 -7.26
CA THR A 141 17.91 -2.82 -6.94
C THR A 141 18.31 -3.19 -5.54
N LEU A 142 17.33 -3.46 -4.68
CA LEU A 142 17.48 -3.69 -3.26
C LEU A 142 16.99 -5.10 -2.93
N ASP A 143 17.84 -5.87 -2.28
CA ASP A 143 17.48 -7.21 -1.79
C ASP A 143 16.96 -7.09 -0.35
N PHE A 144 15.81 -7.68 -0.07
CA PHE A 144 15.19 -7.73 1.24
C PHE A 144 14.81 -9.15 1.63
N GLU A 145 15.46 -9.70 2.66
CA GLU A 145 15.11 -11.00 3.23
C GLU A 145 14.16 -10.81 4.41
N PRO A 146 12.88 -11.23 4.31
CA PRO A 146 11.90 -11.01 5.36
C PRO A 146 12.17 -11.92 6.57
N VAL A 147 12.17 -11.32 7.76
CA VAL A 147 12.28 -12.01 9.03
C VAL A 147 10.95 -12.02 9.80
N GLU A 148 10.11 -11.05 9.53
CA GLU A 148 8.76 -10.88 10.11
C GLU A 148 7.73 -10.75 8.99
N PHE A 149 6.52 -11.23 9.27
CA PHE A 149 5.38 -11.17 8.35
C PHE A 149 4.16 -10.64 9.10
N HIS A 150 3.37 -9.82 8.44
CA HIS A 150 2.25 -9.12 9.07
C HIS A 150 0.91 -9.61 8.54
N ARG A 151 -0.06 -9.79 9.44
CA ARG A 151 -1.42 -10.24 9.12
C ARG A 151 -2.45 -9.12 9.16
N VAL A 152 -1.96 -7.87 9.16
CA VAL A 152 -2.79 -6.67 9.07
C VAL A 152 -2.08 -5.60 8.27
N PHE A 153 -2.84 -4.85 7.49
CA PHE A 153 -2.43 -3.57 6.93
C PHE A 153 -2.62 -2.50 8.00
N SER A 154 -1.56 -1.81 8.38
CA SER A 154 -1.62 -0.80 9.45
C SER A 154 -0.57 0.29 9.25
N SER A 155 -0.96 1.52 9.55
CA SER A 155 -0.02 2.64 9.61
C SER A 155 0.89 2.63 10.85
N SER A 156 0.57 1.78 11.84
CA SER A 156 1.34 1.66 13.08
C SER A 156 2.53 0.69 12.97
N ILE A 157 2.59 -0.12 11.90
CA ILE A 157 3.70 -1.04 11.67
C ILE A 157 4.87 -0.26 11.09
N LYS A 158 6.04 -0.40 11.72
CA LYS A 158 7.26 0.26 11.24
C LYS A 158 7.67 -0.29 9.88
N PRO A 159 8.05 0.58 8.93
CA PRO A 159 8.55 0.13 7.64
C PRO A 159 9.80 -0.74 7.76
N VAL A 160 9.82 -1.85 7.03
CA VAL A 160 10.98 -2.74 6.96
C VAL A 160 12.10 -2.16 6.09
N MET A 161 11.75 -1.30 5.14
CA MET A 161 12.69 -0.65 4.22
C MET A 161 12.10 0.65 3.68
N ARG A 162 12.96 1.63 3.39
CA ARG A 162 12.60 2.86 2.67
C ARG A 162 13.13 2.77 1.25
N ILE A 163 12.24 2.95 0.28
CA ILE A 163 12.52 2.81 -1.15
C ILE A 163 12.07 4.08 -1.89
N TRP A 164 12.69 4.36 -3.01
CA TRP A 164 12.37 5.53 -3.83
C TRP A 164 11.60 5.15 -5.09
N PRO A 165 10.80 6.07 -5.66
CA PRO A 165 10.27 5.91 -7.00
C PRO A 165 11.39 5.58 -8.00
N GLY A 166 11.20 4.49 -8.74
CA GLY A 166 12.18 3.90 -9.64
C GLY A 166 12.96 2.72 -9.07
N ASP A 167 13.06 2.59 -7.73
CA ASP A 167 13.74 1.44 -7.11
C ASP A 167 13.01 0.12 -7.41
N THR A 168 13.78 -0.95 -7.48
CA THR A 168 13.32 -2.33 -7.58
C THR A 168 13.67 -3.07 -6.30
N VAL A 169 12.71 -3.82 -5.75
CA VAL A 169 12.91 -4.67 -4.58
C VAL A 169 12.84 -6.13 -5.00
N ARG A 170 13.78 -6.94 -4.52
CA ARG A 170 13.75 -8.41 -4.56
C ARG A 170 13.50 -8.93 -3.16
N THR A 171 12.50 -9.78 -3.03
CA THR A 171 12.10 -10.32 -1.73
C THR A 171 11.43 -11.68 -1.89
N ARG A 172 10.92 -12.23 -0.79
CA ARG A 172 10.17 -13.48 -0.73
C ARG A 172 8.86 -13.31 -0.01
N THR A 173 7.92 -14.19 -0.32
CA THR A 173 6.69 -14.34 0.45
C THR A 173 6.69 -15.66 1.22
N VAL A 174 5.85 -15.77 2.22
CA VAL A 174 5.29 -17.05 2.69
C VAL A 174 3.95 -17.25 1.98
N ASP A 175 3.40 -18.48 2.02
CA ASP A 175 2.04 -18.74 1.54
C ASP A 175 0.96 -18.24 2.52
N ALA A 176 -0.31 -18.33 2.14
CA ALA A 176 -1.46 -17.94 2.99
C ALA A 176 -1.45 -18.62 4.36
N GLY A 177 -0.91 -19.83 4.48
CA GLY A 177 -0.73 -20.56 5.72
C GLY A 177 0.46 -20.13 6.57
N GLY A 178 1.32 -19.23 6.07
CA GLY A 178 2.51 -18.75 6.75
C GLY A 178 3.73 -19.64 6.61
N VAL A 179 3.80 -20.47 5.56
CA VAL A 179 4.87 -21.44 5.31
C VAL A 179 5.84 -20.91 4.24
N ASP A 180 7.14 -21.00 4.50
CA ASP A 180 8.23 -20.51 3.63
C ASP A 180 8.64 -21.52 2.54
N GLU A 181 9.66 -21.14 1.76
CA GLU A 181 10.22 -21.95 0.67
C GLU A 181 10.84 -23.27 1.14
N ARG A 182 11.13 -23.40 2.44
CA ARG A 182 11.67 -24.62 3.05
C ARG A 182 10.59 -25.44 3.77
N THR A 183 9.33 -25.13 3.51
CA THR A 183 8.18 -25.77 4.18
C THR A 183 8.19 -25.62 5.72
N ARG A 184 8.69 -24.48 6.21
CA ARG A 184 8.69 -24.13 7.63
C ARG A 184 7.65 -23.08 7.89
N THR A 185 6.82 -23.31 8.90
CA THR A 185 5.88 -22.29 9.40
C THR A 185 6.69 -21.17 10.06
N ARG A 186 6.55 -19.96 9.53
CA ARG A 186 7.22 -18.75 9.99
C ARG A 186 6.30 -17.88 10.83
N VAL A 187 5.02 -17.93 10.56
CA VAL A 187 3.98 -17.10 11.17
C VAL A 187 2.64 -17.87 11.12
N LEU A 188 1.66 -17.45 11.90
CA LEU A 188 0.30 -17.99 11.78
C LEU A 188 -0.31 -17.64 10.42
N GLY A 189 -1.12 -18.52 9.86
CA GLY A 189 -1.87 -18.30 8.62
C GLY A 189 -2.85 -17.13 8.70
N GLY A 190 -3.49 -16.84 7.58
CA GLY A 190 -4.38 -15.69 7.36
C GLY A 190 -3.66 -14.63 6.51
N ASN A 191 -3.07 -15.05 5.40
CA ASN A 191 -2.41 -14.29 4.35
C ASN A 191 -1.30 -13.33 4.86
N PRO A 192 -0.26 -13.86 5.55
CA PRO A 192 0.79 -13.01 6.10
C PRO A 192 1.62 -12.37 5.00
N GLN A 193 1.88 -11.07 5.15
CA GLN A 193 2.49 -10.21 4.14
C GLN A 193 3.92 -9.82 4.47
N THR A 194 4.75 -9.72 3.46
CA THR A 194 6.07 -9.10 3.50
C THR A 194 5.92 -7.57 3.37
N GLY A 195 6.60 -6.81 4.23
CA GLY A 195 6.52 -5.34 4.29
C GLY A 195 6.24 -4.85 5.72
N PRO A 196 5.81 -3.58 5.92
CA PRO A 196 5.54 -2.59 4.87
C PRO A 196 6.82 -1.93 4.33
N PHE A 197 6.82 -1.64 3.03
CA PHE A 197 7.83 -0.82 2.38
C PHE A 197 7.36 0.64 2.35
N TYR A 198 8.19 1.55 2.83
CA TYR A 198 7.91 2.99 2.79
C TYR A 198 8.42 3.57 1.47
N VAL A 199 7.52 4.09 0.64
CA VAL A 199 7.88 4.71 -0.65
C VAL A 199 8.06 6.21 -0.47
N GLU A 200 9.28 6.69 -0.65
CA GLU A 200 9.63 8.09 -0.45
C GLU A 200 8.83 9.01 -1.38
N GLY A 201 8.32 10.10 -0.81
CA GLY A 201 7.53 11.10 -1.51
C GLY A 201 6.07 10.70 -1.78
N ALA A 202 5.66 9.46 -1.53
CA ALA A 202 4.26 9.07 -1.60
C ALA A 202 3.46 9.71 -0.46
N MET A 203 2.35 10.38 -0.79
CA MET A 203 1.51 11.11 0.15
C MET A 203 0.02 10.79 -0.05
N PRO A 204 -0.83 10.98 0.97
CA PRO A 204 -2.27 10.83 0.82
C PRO A 204 -2.80 11.62 -0.38
N GLY A 205 -3.58 10.93 -1.24
CA GLY A 205 -4.10 11.49 -2.48
C GLY A 205 -3.25 11.24 -3.73
N ASP A 206 -2.10 10.61 -3.58
CA ASP A 206 -1.31 10.07 -4.69
C ASP A 206 -1.79 8.67 -5.09
N VAL A 207 -1.20 8.15 -6.15
CA VAL A 207 -1.32 6.76 -6.59
C VAL A 207 0.05 6.11 -6.52
N LEU A 208 0.14 5.01 -5.78
CA LEU A 208 1.30 4.13 -5.82
C LEU A 208 1.21 3.24 -7.04
N VAL A 209 2.27 3.21 -7.84
CA VAL A 209 2.43 2.33 -9.00
C VAL A 209 3.37 1.19 -8.62
N VAL A 210 2.90 -0.05 -8.72
CA VAL A 210 3.68 -1.25 -8.43
C VAL A 210 3.79 -2.09 -9.70
N ARG A 211 5.00 -2.27 -10.22
CA ARG A 211 5.26 -3.08 -11.42
C ARG A 211 5.81 -4.42 -10.99
N ILE A 212 5.09 -5.50 -11.25
CA ILE A 212 5.55 -6.86 -10.98
C ILE A 212 6.56 -7.25 -12.06
N ARG A 213 7.84 -7.34 -11.68
CA ARG A 213 8.94 -7.61 -12.59
C ARG A 213 9.18 -9.10 -12.79
N LYS A 214 9.16 -9.86 -11.67
CA LYS A 214 9.33 -11.32 -11.69
C LYS A 214 8.58 -11.97 -10.55
N LEU A 215 7.99 -13.11 -10.83
CA LEU A 215 7.44 -14.04 -9.86
C LEU A 215 8.00 -15.43 -10.19
N ARG A 216 8.63 -16.08 -9.20
CA ARG A 216 9.21 -17.41 -9.39
C ARG A 216 8.79 -18.32 -8.26
N LEU A 217 8.38 -19.52 -8.62
CA LEU A 217 8.20 -20.60 -7.66
C LEU A 217 9.55 -20.86 -6.95
N ASN A 218 9.54 -20.85 -5.64
CA ASN A 218 10.72 -21.18 -4.81
C ASN A 218 10.49 -22.41 -3.94
N ARG A 219 9.34 -23.09 -4.13
CA ARG A 219 8.95 -24.34 -3.48
C ARG A 219 8.34 -25.29 -4.51
N ALA A 220 8.57 -26.60 -4.33
CA ALA A 220 8.08 -27.64 -5.25
C ALA A 220 6.65 -28.13 -4.95
N THR A 221 5.95 -27.49 -4.01
CA THR A 221 4.60 -27.86 -3.59
C THR A 221 3.69 -26.68 -3.42
N ALA A 222 2.39 -26.90 -3.66
CA ALA A 222 1.32 -25.99 -3.29
C ALA A 222 0.23 -26.74 -2.56
N ILE A 223 -0.65 -26.01 -1.87
CA ILE A 223 -1.81 -26.53 -1.16
C ILE A 223 -3.06 -25.81 -1.65
N SER A 224 -4.14 -26.55 -1.86
CA SER A 224 -5.48 -26.01 -2.09
C SER A 224 -6.47 -26.82 -1.26
N ASP A 225 -7.77 -26.51 -1.37
CA ASP A 225 -8.84 -27.25 -0.72
C ASP A 225 -9.62 -28.12 -1.71
N ASP A 226 -10.40 -29.10 -1.19
CA ASP A 226 -11.26 -30.00 -1.98
C ASP A 226 -12.76 -29.66 -1.91
N GLY A 227 -13.13 -28.54 -1.25
CA GLY A 227 -14.48 -28.04 -1.18
C GLY A 227 -14.77 -26.90 -2.17
N LEU A 228 -16.03 -26.57 -2.34
CA LEU A 228 -16.46 -25.35 -3.05
C LEU A 228 -17.11 -24.40 -2.05
N VAL A 229 -16.81 -23.10 -2.16
CA VAL A 229 -17.35 -22.09 -1.24
C VAL A 229 -18.85 -21.89 -1.43
N ASP A 230 -19.61 -21.87 -0.34
CA ASP A 230 -21.08 -21.81 -0.33
C ASP A 230 -21.64 -20.63 -1.15
N ARG A 231 -20.95 -19.50 -1.14
CA ARG A 231 -21.35 -18.29 -1.89
C ARG A 231 -21.41 -18.49 -3.39
N ALA A 232 -20.67 -19.46 -3.92
CA ALA A 232 -20.66 -19.81 -5.34
C ALA A 232 -21.74 -20.85 -5.73
N LEU A 233 -22.47 -21.41 -4.75
CA LEU A 233 -23.35 -22.54 -4.92
C LEU A 233 -24.82 -22.14 -4.80
N THR A 234 -25.70 -22.88 -5.49
CA THR A 234 -27.15 -22.84 -5.21
C THR A 234 -27.42 -23.57 -3.87
N SER A 235 -28.50 -23.16 -3.20
CA SER A 235 -28.88 -23.79 -1.91
C SER A 235 -29.09 -25.29 -2.02
N ASP A 236 -29.64 -25.77 -3.14
CA ASP A 236 -29.91 -27.19 -3.37
C ASP A 236 -28.59 -27.97 -3.52
N TYR A 237 -27.66 -27.46 -4.35
CA TYR A 237 -26.35 -28.08 -4.51
C TYR A 237 -25.56 -28.11 -3.21
N ALA A 238 -25.53 -27.00 -2.47
CA ALA A 238 -24.87 -26.94 -1.17
C ALA A 238 -25.49 -27.92 -0.16
N ALA A 239 -26.82 -28.11 -0.19
CA ALA A 239 -27.52 -29.05 0.69
C ALA A 239 -27.20 -30.52 0.38
N GLU A 240 -26.98 -30.87 -0.88
CA GLU A 240 -26.59 -32.22 -1.30
C GLU A 240 -25.14 -32.57 -0.96
N HIS A 241 -24.28 -31.54 -0.78
CA HIS A 241 -22.83 -31.66 -0.59
C HIS A 241 -22.38 -31.21 0.81
N LYS A 242 -23.25 -31.24 1.81
CA LYS A 242 -23.00 -30.77 3.21
C LYS A 242 -21.81 -31.42 3.90
N ASP A 243 -21.40 -32.60 3.48
CA ASP A 243 -20.31 -33.37 4.08
C ASP A 243 -18.92 -33.09 3.46
N THR A 244 -18.83 -32.13 2.56
CA THR A 244 -17.53 -31.67 2.02
C THR A 244 -16.82 -30.86 3.10
N ASN A 245 -15.96 -31.51 3.87
CA ASN A 245 -14.97 -30.81 4.67
C ASN A 245 -13.91 -30.26 3.72
N PHE A 246 -13.51 -29.00 3.91
CA PHE A 246 -12.36 -28.45 3.20
C PHE A 246 -11.10 -29.16 3.69
N ASN A 247 -10.59 -30.12 2.92
CA ASN A 247 -9.38 -30.85 3.24
C ASN A 247 -8.25 -30.36 2.35
N ASP A 248 -7.06 -30.30 2.94
CA ASP A 248 -5.85 -29.92 2.21
C ASP A 248 -5.56 -30.86 1.05
N VAL A 249 -5.43 -30.29 -0.14
CA VAL A 249 -5.02 -30.97 -1.37
C VAL A 249 -3.60 -30.54 -1.72
N VAL A 250 -2.66 -31.47 -1.66
CA VAL A 250 -1.27 -31.19 -1.98
C VAL A 250 -1.02 -31.34 -3.48
N TRP A 251 -0.37 -30.34 -4.08
CA TRP A 251 0.06 -30.30 -5.45
C TRP A 251 1.58 -30.37 -5.55
N LYS A 252 2.09 -31.03 -6.59
CA LYS A 252 3.49 -31.02 -7.01
C LYS A 252 3.67 -29.99 -8.09
N LEU A 253 4.60 -29.08 -7.90
CA LEU A 253 4.93 -28.02 -8.86
C LEU A 253 6.21 -28.39 -9.62
N ASP A 254 6.11 -28.50 -10.93
CA ASP A 254 7.23 -28.70 -11.85
C ASP A 254 7.51 -27.37 -12.55
N ALA A 255 8.42 -26.59 -12.00
CA ALA A 255 8.77 -25.27 -12.54
C ALA A 255 9.44 -25.33 -13.92
N GLU A 256 10.13 -26.44 -14.24
CA GLU A 256 10.81 -26.62 -15.54
C GLU A 256 9.78 -26.89 -16.66
N LYS A 257 8.78 -27.74 -16.37
CA LYS A 257 7.69 -28.03 -17.31
C LYS A 257 6.56 -27.00 -17.27
N GLY A 258 6.53 -26.15 -16.25
CA GLY A 258 5.46 -25.16 -16.06
C GLY A 258 4.10 -25.78 -15.75
N VAL A 259 4.06 -26.90 -15.01
CA VAL A 259 2.82 -27.61 -14.69
C VAL A 259 2.71 -27.96 -13.21
N ALA A 260 1.49 -28.03 -12.72
CA ALA A 260 1.14 -28.55 -11.41
C ALA A 260 0.29 -29.83 -11.55
N THR A 261 0.55 -30.83 -10.70
CA THR A 261 -0.16 -32.11 -10.66
C THR A 261 -0.51 -32.48 -9.24
N LEU A 262 -1.57 -33.25 -9.03
CA LEU A 262 -1.96 -33.74 -7.72
C LEU A 262 -0.89 -34.66 -7.14
N ALA A 263 -0.51 -34.47 -5.87
CA ALA A 263 0.44 -35.37 -5.20
C ALA A 263 -0.16 -36.77 -4.96
N ARG A 264 -1.48 -36.81 -4.73
CA ARG A 264 -2.25 -38.04 -4.49
C ARG A 264 -3.53 -37.99 -5.32
N PRO A 265 -3.46 -38.23 -6.64
CA PRO A 265 -4.63 -38.16 -7.51
C PRO A 265 -5.56 -39.36 -7.26
N THR A 266 -6.86 -39.15 -7.43
CA THR A 266 -7.83 -40.23 -7.60
C THR A 266 -7.63 -40.91 -8.95
N ALA A 267 -8.19 -42.08 -9.16
CA ALA A 267 -8.12 -42.78 -10.45
C ALA A 267 -8.69 -41.94 -11.62
N ARG A 268 -9.67 -41.07 -11.34
CA ARG A 268 -10.32 -40.21 -12.35
C ARG A 268 -9.50 -38.96 -12.66
N LEU A 269 -8.67 -38.48 -11.74
CA LEU A 269 -7.86 -37.26 -11.88
C LEU A 269 -6.36 -37.56 -12.01
N LYS A 270 -5.98 -38.83 -12.26
CA LYS A 270 -4.58 -39.27 -12.33
C LYS A 270 -3.73 -38.53 -13.39
N ASP A 271 -4.38 -38.08 -14.44
CA ASP A 271 -3.75 -37.42 -15.58
C ASP A 271 -3.99 -35.90 -15.56
N LEU A 272 -4.56 -35.36 -14.45
CA LEU A 272 -4.77 -33.92 -14.32
C LEU A 272 -3.42 -33.20 -14.18
N ALA A 273 -3.12 -32.35 -15.16
CA ALA A 273 -1.99 -31.42 -15.13
C ALA A 273 -2.48 -30.06 -15.55
N VAL A 274 -2.23 -29.03 -14.72
CA VAL A 274 -2.64 -27.66 -14.98
C VAL A 274 -1.41 -26.76 -15.19
N PRO A 275 -1.48 -25.72 -16.04
CA PRO A 275 -0.35 -24.83 -16.25
C PRO A 275 -0.07 -24.00 -14.99
N VAL A 276 1.19 -23.79 -14.66
CA VAL A 276 1.61 -22.88 -13.59
C VAL A 276 1.66 -21.46 -14.12
N ARG A 277 0.99 -20.53 -13.43
CA ARG A 277 0.96 -19.09 -13.74
C ARG A 277 1.07 -18.31 -12.44
N PRO A 278 2.29 -18.13 -11.89
CA PRO A 278 2.48 -17.50 -10.59
C PRO A 278 1.89 -16.10 -10.53
N MET A 279 1.18 -15.80 -9.45
CA MET A 279 0.57 -14.51 -9.18
C MET A 279 0.66 -14.16 -7.68
N LEU A 280 0.36 -12.91 -7.34
CA LEU A 280 0.18 -12.47 -5.97
C LEU A 280 -1.31 -12.25 -5.70
N GLY A 281 -1.89 -13.01 -4.77
CA GLY A 281 -3.27 -12.82 -4.32
C GLY A 281 -3.42 -11.51 -3.56
N CYS A 282 -2.41 -11.16 -2.76
CA CYS A 282 -2.49 -10.03 -1.86
C CYS A 282 -1.38 -9.00 -2.11
N VAL A 283 -1.80 -7.79 -2.50
CA VAL A 283 -0.95 -6.59 -2.62
C VAL A 283 -1.72 -5.39 -2.12
N GLY A 284 -1.27 -4.74 -1.06
CA GLY A 284 -2.03 -3.65 -0.46
C GLY A 284 -1.17 -2.59 0.21
N VAL A 285 -1.80 -1.48 0.57
CA VAL A 285 -1.19 -0.34 1.27
C VAL A 285 -1.90 -0.09 2.60
N ALA A 286 -1.26 0.66 3.49
CA ALA A 286 -1.89 0.98 4.78
C ALA A 286 -3.18 1.80 4.62
N PRO A 287 -4.21 1.53 5.44
CA PRO A 287 -5.45 2.28 5.45
C PRO A 287 -5.25 3.74 5.93
N GLY A 288 -6.20 4.61 5.61
CA GLY A 288 -6.13 6.03 5.88
C GLY A 288 -6.36 6.42 7.34
N PHE A 289 -6.35 7.73 7.57
CA PHE A 289 -6.58 8.34 8.87
C PHE A 289 -7.85 7.81 9.55
N GLY A 290 -7.71 7.44 10.82
CA GLY A 290 -8.81 6.98 11.67
C GLY A 290 -9.33 5.58 11.37
N ALA A 291 -8.81 4.91 10.35
CA ALA A 291 -9.18 3.52 10.07
C ALA A 291 -8.48 2.54 11.02
N ALA A 292 -9.21 1.54 11.47
CA ALA A 292 -8.63 0.42 12.18
C ALA A 292 -7.69 -0.39 11.23
N PRO A 293 -6.74 -1.16 11.78
CA PRO A 293 -5.99 -2.13 10.99
C PRO A 293 -6.93 -3.09 10.23
N ILE A 294 -6.62 -3.36 8.97
CA ILE A 294 -7.39 -4.25 8.10
C ILE A 294 -6.65 -5.59 8.02
N ARG A 295 -7.36 -6.71 8.15
CA ARG A 295 -6.75 -8.04 7.99
C ARG A 295 -6.21 -8.22 6.59
N THR A 296 -5.11 -8.93 6.46
CA THR A 296 -4.49 -9.18 5.14
C THR A 296 -5.27 -10.17 4.27
N GLY A 297 -6.20 -10.93 4.83
CA GLY A 297 -7.22 -11.69 4.10
C GLY A 297 -8.44 -10.86 3.68
N ASP A 298 -8.48 -9.53 3.96
CA ASP A 298 -9.55 -8.65 3.50
C ASP A 298 -9.03 -7.80 2.32
N SER A 299 -9.92 -7.48 1.39
CA SER A 299 -9.65 -6.59 0.25
C SER A 299 -10.52 -5.33 0.32
N GLY A 300 -10.21 -4.36 -0.54
CA GLY A 300 -11.00 -3.15 -0.67
C GLY A 300 -10.24 -2.03 -1.36
N ARG A 301 -10.58 -0.79 -1.02
CA ARG A 301 -9.96 0.40 -1.62
C ARG A 301 -8.42 0.42 -1.51
N ILE A 302 -7.84 -0.18 -0.48
CA ILE A 302 -6.39 -0.25 -0.27
C ILE A 302 -5.67 -1.30 -1.13
N GLY A 303 -6.38 -2.08 -1.93
CA GLY A 303 -5.95 -3.37 -2.45
C GLY A 303 -6.20 -4.44 -1.41
N GLY A 304 -5.19 -5.18 -1.02
CA GLY A 304 -5.27 -6.29 -0.08
C GLY A 304 -5.42 -7.62 -0.80
N ASN A 305 -6.22 -8.53 -0.25
CA ASN A 305 -6.49 -9.85 -0.81
C ASN A 305 -7.45 -9.74 -1.99
N MET A 306 -6.91 -9.45 -3.17
CA MET A 306 -7.68 -9.19 -4.37
C MET A 306 -7.91 -10.45 -5.21
N ASP A 307 -7.08 -11.46 -5.02
CA ASP A 307 -7.11 -12.77 -5.67
C ASP A 307 -7.40 -12.69 -7.17
N PHE A 308 -6.69 -11.78 -7.81
CA PHE A 308 -6.87 -11.51 -9.22
C PHE A 308 -5.72 -12.09 -10.05
N SER A 309 -6.02 -13.10 -10.85
CA SER A 309 -5.06 -13.90 -11.62
C SER A 309 -4.17 -13.11 -12.60
N GLU A 310 -4.48 -11.84 -12.87
CA GLU A 310 -3.64 -10.95 -13.68
C GLU A 310 -2.65 -10.11 -12.85
N ILE A 311 -2.62 -10.21 -11.51
CA ILE A 311 -1.57 -9.61 -10.66
C ILE A 311 -0.33 -10.51 -10.70
N ARG A 312 0.31 -10.56 -11.86
CA ARG A 312 1.40 -11.46 -12.21
C ARG A 312 2.55 -10.74 -12.89
N GLU A 313 3.60 -11.47 -13.25
CA GLU A 313 4.74 -10.92 -14.00
C GLU A 313 4.28 -10.13 -15.24
N GLY A 314 4.78 -8.90 -15.38
CA GLY A 314 4.41 -7.96 -16.45
C GLY A 314 3.23 -7.03 -16.11
N ALA A 315 2.49 -7.29 -15.04
CA ALA A 315 1.40 -6.41 -14.62
C ALA A 315 1.91 -5.16 -13.89
N THR A 316 1.15 -4.09 -14.03
CA THR A 316 1.29 -2.84 -13.25
C THR A 316 0.02 -2.62 -12.43
N LEU A 317 0.20 -2.49 -11.11
CA LEU A 317 -0.88 -2.16 -10.18
C LEU A 317 -0.83 -0.68 -9.84
N PHE A 318 -2.01 -0.09 -9.64
CA PHE A 318 -2.21 1.28 -9.18
C PHE A 318 -3.05 1.24 -7.91
N LEU A 319 -2.47 1.68 -6.80
CA LEU A 319 -3.10 1.66 -5.49
C LEU A 319 -3.26 3.08 -4.93
N PRO A 320 -4.42 3.44 -4.35
CA PRO A 320 -4.60 4.77 -3.77
C PRO A 320 -3.80 4.92 -2.48
N VAL A 321 -2.97 5.95 -2.40
CA VAL A 321 -2.18 6.26 -1.21
C VAL A 321 -3.03 6.99 -0.18
N SER A 322 -3.07 6.46 1.04
CA SER A 322 -3.83 7.01 2.17
C SER A 322 -2.96 7.40 3.37
N GLN A 323 -1.68 7.00 3.37
CA GLN A 323 -0.69 7.32 4.40
C GLN A 323 0.62 7.78 3.75
N PRO A 324 1.44 8.62 4.44
CA PRO A 324 2.79 8.94 3.98
C PRO A 324 3.60 7.65 3.75
N GLY A 325 4.26 7.59 2.61
CA GLY A 325 5.03 6.42 2.21
C GLY A 325 4.18 5.25 1.70
N ALA A 326 2.86 5.40 1.55
CA ALA A 326 1.90 4.37 1.15
C ALA A 326 1.90 3.14 2.08
N LEU A 327 3.08 2.68 2.54
CA LEU A 327 3.28 1.47 3.35
C LEU A 327 2.81 0.23 2.59
N LEU A 328 3.57 -0.14 1.56
CA LEU A 328 3.24 -1.25 0.66
C LEU A 328 3.54 -2.61 1.30
N TYR A 329 2.61 -3.54 1.16
CA TYR A 329 2.73 -4.96 1.52
C TYR A 329 2.54 -5.82 0.29
N VAL A 330 3.26 -6.94 0.22
CA VAL A 330 3.16 -7.95 -0.84
C VAL A 330 3.20 -9.35 -0.23
N GLY A 331 2.36 -10.26 -0.74
CA GLY A 331 2.32 -11.62 -0.22
C GLY A 331 1.31 -12.49 -0.95
N ASP A 332 1.00 -13.62 -0.33
CA ASP A 332 -0.02 -14.52 -0.82
C ASP A 332 0.28 -15.02 -2.23
N GLY A 333 1.32 -15.83 -2.31
CA GLY A 333 1.79 -16.35 -3.59
C GLY A 333 1.00 -17.56 -4.05
N HIS A 334 0.42 -17.47 -5.25
CA HIS A 334 -0.30 -18.57 -5.88
C HIS A 334 0.49 -19.12 -7.08
N ALA A 335 0.59 -20.44 -7.19
CA ALA A 335 1.14 -21.06 -8.40
C ALA A 335 0.14 -21.02 -9.58
N LEU A 336 -1.15 -21.06 -9.27
CA LEU A 336 -2.28 -20.91 -10.20
C LEU A 336 -3.54 -20.61 -9.41
N GLN A 337 -4.43 -19.81 -9.99
CA GLN A 337 -5.78 -19.59 -9.48
C GLN A 337 -6.78 -19.61 -10.64
N GLY A 338 -7.92 -20.27 -10.46
CA GLY A 338 -9.10 -20.16 -11.30
C GLY A 338 -9.94 -18.94 -10.92
N ASP A 339 -10.75 -18.42 -11.86
CA ASP A 339 -11.65 -17.32 -11.57
C ASP A 339 -12.59 -17.65 -10.40
N GLY A 340 -12.75 -16.70 -9.50
CA GLY A 340 -13.62 -16.82 -8.33
C GLY A 340 -13.00 -17.50 -7.12
N GLU A 341 -11.82 -18.12 -7.23
CA GLU A 341 -11.19 -18.88 -6.14
C GLU A 341 -12.15 -19.85 -5.45
N LEU A 342 -12.84 -20.64 -6.25
CA LEU A 342 -14.07 -21.34 -5.88
C LEU A 342 -13.92 -22.37 -4.76
N ASN A 343 -12.72 -22.83 -4.47
CA ASN A 343 -12.46 -23.80 -3.41
C ASN A 343 -11.86 -23.19 -2.13
N GLY A 344 -11.84 -21.85 -2.04
CA GLY A 344 -11.44 -21.15 -0.81
C GLY A 344 -9.95 -20.87 -0.70
N ASN A 345 -9.14 -21.56 -1.49
CA ASN A 345 -7.71 -21.33 -1.65
C ASN A 345 -7.32 -21.58 -3.11
N ALA A 346 -6.40 -20.83 -3.64
CA ALA A 346 -5.76 -21.12 -4.91
C ALA A 346 -4.75 -22.30 -4.76
N LEU A 347 -3.78 -22.44 -5.65
CA LEU A 347 -2.61 -23.28 -5.42
C LEU A 347 -1.60 -22.47 -4.61
N GLU A 348 -1.78 -22.47 -3.27
CA GLU A 348 -1.04 -21.69 -2.30
C GLU A 348 0.43 -22.10 -2.23
N THR A 349 1.33 -21.16 -2.43
CA THR A 349 2.78 -21.40 -2.37
C THR A 349 3.55 -20.13 -2.01
N SER A 350 4.81 -20.28 -1.63
CA SER A 350 5.73 -19.16 -1.48
C SER A 350 6.38 -18.81 -2.82
N LEU A 351 6.74 -17.53 -3.00
CA LEU A 351 7.33 -17.01 -4.22
C LEU A 351 8.58 -16.15 -3.94
N ASP A 352 9.55 -16.20 -4.86
CA ASP A 352 10.49 -15.10 -5.03
C ASP A 352 9.83 -14.00 -5.87
N VAL A 353 9.88 -12.77 -5.36
CA VAL A 353 9.18 -11.60 -5.92
C VAL A 353 10.17 -10.50 -6.26
N GLU A 354 10.09 -9.96 -7.48
CA GLU A 354 10.78 -8.73 -7.87
C GLU A 354 9.75 -7.71 -8.33
N PHE A 355 9.66 -6.58 -7.65
CA PHE A 355 8.76 -5.49 -8.02
C PHE A 355 9.48 -4.15 -8.03
N ALA A 356 8.98 -3.20 -8.85
CA ALA A 356 9.45 -1.83 -8.87
C ALA A 356 8.29 -0.90 -8.50
N VAL A 357 8.62 0.25 -7.88
CA VAL A 357 7.63 1.23 -7.45
C VAL A 357 7.80 2.57 -8.15
N ASP A 358 6.68 3.30 -8.29
CA ASP A 358 6.65 4.68 -8.73
C ASP A 358 5.46 5.41 -8.06
N VAL A 359 5.38 6.72 -8.19
CA VAL A 359 4.31 7.55 -7.59
C VAL A 359 3.74 8.52 -8.60
N GLN A 360 2.44 8.46 -8.82
CA GLN A 360 1.69 9.47 -9.57
C GLN A 360 1.06 10.44 -8.58
N ARG A 361 1.55 11.67 -8.59
CA ARG A 361 1.14 12.71 -7.63
C ARG A 361 -0.26 13.23 -7.93
N GLU A 362 -1.06 13.43 -6.86
CA GLU A 362 -2.38 14.07 -6.89
C GLU A 362 -3.39 13.43 -7.87
N LYS A 363 -3.21 12.15 -8.22
CA LYS A 363 -4.06 11.43 -9.18
C LYS A 363 -5.24 10.70 -8.53
N SER A 364 -5.25 10.50 -7.27
CA SER A 364 -6.29 9.84 -6.44
C SER A 364 -7.23 8.88 -7.18
N LEU A 365 -7.30 7.65 -6.72
CA LEU A 365 -8.18 6.60 -7.27
C LEU A 365 -9.33 6.29 -6.30
N SER A 366 -10.44 5.78 -6.84
CA SER A 366 -11.55 5.22 -6.06
C SER A 366 -11.23 3.83 -5.51
N GLY A 367 -10.47 3.03 -6.25
CA GLY A 367 -10.04 1.68 -5.90
C GLY A 367 -8.84 1.22 -6.72
N PRO A 368 -8.40 -0.04 -6.54
CA PRO A 368 -7.27 -0.60 -7.27
C PRO A 368 -7.52 -0.69 -8.78
N ARG A 369 -6.45 -0.54 -9.55
CA ARG A 369 -6.43 -0.76 -11.00
C ARG A 369 -5.24 -1.62 -11.36
N VAL A 370 -5.39 -2.39 -12.43
CA VAL A 370 -4.33 -3.22 -12.99
C VAL A 370 -4.23 -2.95 -14.48
N GLU A 371 -3.05 -2.91 -15.02
CA GLU A 371 -2.83 -2.94 -16.46
C GLU A 371 -1.73 -3.93 -16.84
N ASN A 372 -1.86 -4.50 -18.01
CA ASN A 372 -0.83 -5.26 -18.69
C ASN A 372 -0.71 -4.80 -20.15
N ASP A 373 0.03 -5.51 -20.97
CA ASP A 373 0.22 -5.13 -22.38
C ASP A 373 -1.10 -5.10 -23.18
N GLU A 374 -2.10 -5.90 -22.78
CA GLU A 374 -3.34 -6.09 -23.53
C GLU A 374 -4.52 -5.31 -22.96
N TYR A 375 -4.63 -5.17 -21.63
CA TYR A 375 -5.82 -4.67 -20.94
C TYR A 375 -5.56 -3.49 -20.01
N LEU A 376 -6.60 -2.62 -19.89
CA LEU A 376 -6.87 -1.83 -18.70
C LEU A 376 -7.95 -2.55 -17.88
N MET A 377 -7.75 -2.67 -16.58
CA MET A 377 -8.55 -3.46 -15.65
C MET A 377 -8.81 -2.66 -14.37
N ALA A 378 -10.06 -2.41 -14.05
CA ALA A 378 -10.45 -1.74 -12.81
C ALA A 378 -11.17 -2.74 -11.90
N MET A 379 -10.83 -2.73 -10.61
CA MET A 379 -11.38 -3.64 -9.63
C MET A 379 -12.47 -2.99 -8.80
N GLY A 380 -13.56 -3.72 -8.61
CA GLY A 380 -14.54 -3.47 -7.57
C GLY A 380 -14.43 -4.56 -6.52
N LEU A 381 -14.37 -4.17 -5.26
CA LEU A 381 -14.12 -5.05 -4.12
C LEU A 381 -15.13 -4.70 -3.02
N GLY A 382 -16.21 -5.45 -2.94
CA GLY A 382 -17.35 -5.12 -2.10
C GLY A 382 -17.99 -6.33 -1.41
N GLY A 383 -19.01 -6.06 -0.62
CA GLY A 383 -19.75 -7.10 0.14
C GLY A 383 -20.62 -8.00 -0.74
N SER A 384 -20.86 -7.64 -2.00
CA SER A 384 -21.63 -8.41 -2.97
C SER A 384 -21.10 -8.24 -4.39
N LEU A 385 -21.39 -9.22 -5.28
CA LEU A 385 -21.01 -9.13 -6.69
C LEU A 385 -21.67 -7.94 -7.39
N ASP A 386 -22.88 -7.56 -7.01
CA ASP A 386 -23.60 -6.40 -7.56
C ASP A 386 -22.91 -5.08 -7.20
N GLU A 387 -22.46 -4.93 -5.95
CA GLU A 387 -21.68 -3.78 -5.51
C GLU A 387 -20.33 -3.72 -6.22
N ALA A 388 -19.58 -4.82 -6.20
CA ALA A 388 -18.29 -4.94 -6.85
C ALA A 388 -18.37 -4.66 -8.37
N PHE A 389 -19.42 -5.16 -9.05
CA PHE A 389 -19.67 -4.89 -10.46
C PHE A 389 -19.84 -3.39 -10.73
N ARG A 390 -20.63 -2.69 -9.92
CA ARG A 390 -20.85 -1.23 -10.07
C ARG A 390 -19.59 -0.44 -9.84
N GLU A 391 -18.81 -0.81 -8.81
CA GLU A 391 -17.53 -0.17 -8.51
C GLU A 391 -16.53 -0.35 -9.64
N ALA A 392 -16.35 -1.59 -10.13
CA ALA A 392 -15.45 -1.90 -11.24
C ALA A 392 -15.80 -1.13 -12.51
N THR A 393 -17.09 -1.12 -12.87
CA THR A 393 -17.59 -0.43 -14.07
C THR A 393 -17.34 1.08 -13.98
N SER A 394 -17.71 1.68 -12.85
CA SER A 394 -17.52 3.12 -12.63
C SER A 394 -16.03 3.50 -12.63
N ALA A 395 -15.18 2.70 -11.99
CA ALA A 395 -13.75 2.95 -11.95
C ALA A 395 -13.07 2.83 -13.31
N LEU A 396 -13.52 1.89 -14.17
CA LEU A 396 -13.02 1.76 -15.54
C LEU A 396 -13.49 2.93 -16.42
N ALA A 397 -14.76 3.32 -16.32
CA ALA A 397 -15.31 4.47 -17.04
C ALA A 397 -14.54 5.76 -16.68
N GLU A 398 -14.40 6.04 -15.37
CA GLU A 398 -13.59 7.18 -14.91
C GLU A 398 -12.14 7.15 -15.44
N TRP A 399 -11.54 5.96 -15.54
CA TRP A 399 -10.18 5.82 -16.03
C TRP A 399 -10.07 6.23 -17.49
N ILE A 400 -10.91 5.66 -18.36
CA ILE A 400 -10.84 5.95 -19.80
C ILE A 400 -11.27 7.39 -20.13
N GLU A 401 -12.26 7.95 -19.41
CA GLU A 401 -12.66 9.34 -19.57
C GLU A 401 -11.49 10.30 -19.25
N LYS A 402 -10.75 10.06 -18.17
CA LYS A 402 -9.66 10.93 -17.74
C LYS A 402 -8.41 10.79 -18.60
N ASP A 403 -7.96 9.56 -18.82
CA ASP A 403 -6.66 9.31 -19.45
C ASP A 403 -6.74 9.40 -20.98
N TYR A 404 -7.90 9.08 -21.58
CA TYR A 404 -8.11 9.17 -23.02
C TYR A 404 -8.97 10.37 -23.43
N THR A 405 -9.36 11.22 -22.48
CA THR A 405 -10.14 12.45 -22.72
C THR A 405 -11.49 12.18 -23.43
N LEU A 406 -12.12 11.06 -23.07
CA LEU A 406 -13.44 10.69 -23.58
C LEU A 406 -14.54 11.42 -22.80
N THR A 407 -15.61 11.78 -23.52
CA THR A 407 -16.85 12.20 -22.86
C THR A 407 -17.59 10.98 -22.32
N GLY A 408 -18.52 11.16 -21.37
CA GLY A 408 -19.33 10.06 -20.84
C GLY A 408 -20.08 9.26 -21.94
N PRO A 409 -20.75 9.90 -22.93
CA PRO A 409 -21.34 9.19 -24.07
C PRO A 409 -20.35 8.37 -24.90
N GLU A 410 -19.14 8.88 -25.15
CA GLU A 410 -18.10 8.14 -25.89
C GLU A 410 -17.59 6.95 -25.09
N ALA A 411 -17.36 7.12 -23.78
CA ALA A 411 -17.02 6.03 -22.89
C ALA A 411 -18.12 4.96 -22.85
N ALA A 412 -19.39 5.36 -22.79
CA ALA A 412 -20.53 4.45 -22.81
C ALA A 412 -20.63 3.65 -24.12
N ILE A 413 -20.40 4.28 -25.28
CA ILE A 413 -20.38 3.59 -26.58
C ILE A 413 -19.25 2.56 -26.62
N LEU A 414 -18.04 2.96 -26.21
CA LEU A 414 -16.88 2.07 -26.22
C LEU A 414 -17.08 0.90 -25.25
N LEU A 415 -17.42 1.16 -24.01
CA LEU A 415 -17.60 0.12 -23.00
C LEU A 415 -18.80 -0.77 -23.30
N GLY A 416 -19.93 -0.23 -23.78
CA GLY A 416 -21.11 -1.00 -24.15
C GLY A 416 -20.82 -2.06 -25.21
N ALA A 417 -19.81 -1.82 -26.07
CA ALA A 417 -19.42 -2.76 -27.13
C ALA A 417 -18.27 -3.69 -26.76
N THR A 418 -17.38 -3.31 -25.80
CA THR A 418 -16.06 -3.96 -25.64
C THR A 418 -15.70 -4.41 -24.24
N ILE A 419 -16.45 -3.97 -23.22
CA ILE A 419 -16.18 -4.33 -21.83
C ILE A 419 -16.27 -5.82 -21.59
N GLN A 420 -15.38 -6.35 -20.78
CA GLN A 420 -15.39 -7.73 -20.29
C GLN A 420 -15.36 -7.70 -18.77
N TYR A 421 -15.96 -8.69 -18.15
CA TYR A 421 -15.95 -8.87 -16.70
C TYR A 421 -15.32 -10.21 -16.33
N GLN A 422 -14.63 -10.20 -15.19
CA GLN A 422 -14.05 -11.39 -14.58
C GLN A 422 -14.32 -11.33 -13.07
N ILE A 423 -14.70 -12.42 -12.47
CA ILE A 423 -14.80 -12.56 -11.01
C ILE A 423 -13.41 -12.93 -10.52
N SER A 424 -12.78 -12.11 -9.69
CA SER A 424 -11.47 -12.42 -9.15
C SER A 424 -11.58 -13.44 -8.03
N GLU A 425 -12.47 -13.20 -7.05
CA GLU A 425 -12.68 -14.11 -5.94
C GLU A 425 -14.11 -13.97 -5.37
N VAL A 426 -14.61 -15.04 -4.74
CA VAL A 426 -15.86 -15.09 -3.96
C VAL A 426 -15.68 -15.80 -2.62
N ALA A 427 -14.46 -16.22 -2.30
CA ALA A 427 -14.14 -17.00 -1.12
C ALA A 427 -14.18 -16.15 0.15
N ASP A 428 -13.65 -14.95 0.07
CA ASP A 428 -13.40 -14.09 1.21
C ASP A 428 -14.60 -13.22 1.62
N ARG A 429 -14.36 -12.35 2.61
CA ARG A 429 -15.36 -11.42 3.12
C ARG A 429 -15.88 -10.49 2.04
N ASN A 430 -15.01 -9.87 1.29
CA ASN A 430 -15.34 -9.08 0.12
C ASN A 430 -15.18 -9.94 -1.14
N VAL A 431 -16.05 -9.74 -2.09
CA VAL A 431 -15.96 -10.38 -3.41
C VAL A 431 -15.33 -9.41 -4.40
N GLY A 432 -14.67 -9.95 -5.41
CA GLY A 432 -13.99 -9.16 -6.43
C GLY A 432 -14.60 -9.34 -7.82
N VAL A 433 -14.92 -8.21 -8.47
CA VAL A 433 -15.27 -8.13 -9.89
C VAL A 433 -14.28 -7.22 -10.59
N VAL A 434 -13.79 -7.64 -11.72
CA VAL A 434 -12.87 -6.86 -12.55
C VAL A 434 -13.55 -6.50 -13.87
N ALA A 435 -13.70 -5.19 -14.12
CA ALA A 435 -14.10 -4.66 -15.43
C ALA A 435 -12.83 -4.42 -16.25
N LYS A 436 -12.78 -4.95 -17.47
CA LYS A 436 -11.58 -4.84 -18.32
C LYS A 436 -11.93 -4.47 -19.76
N VAL A 437 -11.05 -3.70 -20.38
CA VAL A 437 -11.14 -3.31 -21.79
C VAL A 437 -9.79 -3.53 -22.47
N ARG A 438 -9.80 -4.06 -23.69
CA ARG A 438 -8.58 -4.23 -24.48
C ARG A 438 -8.07 -2.87 -24.95
N LYS A 439 -6.78 -2.63 -24.75
CA LYS A 439 -6.10 -1.39 -25.17
C LYS A 439 -6.23 -1.10 -26.67
N GLN A 440 -6.36 -2.12 -27.50
CA GLN A 440 -6.54 -1.96 -28.95
C GLN A 440 -7.83 -1.21 -29.35
N PHE A 441 -8.85 -1.18 -28.47
CA PHE A 441 -10.11 -0.47 -28.71
C PHE A 441 -10.08 0.99 -28.22
N LEU A 442 -9.05 1.37 -27.46
CA LEU A 442 -8.91 2.72 -26.96
C LEU A 442 -8.43 3.67 -28.06
N PRO A 443 -8.77 4.95 -28.01
CA PRO A 443 -8.30 5.93 -28.98
C PRO A 443 -6.78 5.90 -29.13
N LYS A 444 -6.30 5.96 -30.36
CA LYS A 444 -4.86 6.06 -30.65
C LYS A 444 -4.38 7.47 -30.27
N GLY A 445 -3.57 7.56 -29.28
CA GLY A 445 -2.93 8.75 -28.76
C GLY A 445 -2.24 8.36 -27.45
N GLU A 446 -1.08 8.95 -27.13
CA GLU A 446 -0.53 8.73 -25.80
C GLU A 446 -1.57 9.24 -24.79
N PRO A 447 -1.93 8.42 -23.76
CA PRO A 447 -2.67 8.95 -22.62
C PRO A 447 -1.92 10.16 -22.12
N LYS A 448 -2.62 11.23 -21.73
CA LYS A 448 -1.96 12.43 -21.20
C LYS A 448 -1.01 11.97 -20.09
N LYS A 449 0.30 12.04 -20.38
CA LYS A 449 1.33 11.81 -19.35
C LYS A 449 1.01 12.70 -18.16
N PRO A 450 1.07 12.17 -16.94
CA PRO A 450 0.71 12.86 -15.73
C PRO A 450 1.55 14.10 -15.46
#